data_f88f3dbcd7fa586bafa7e8429a5534a7
#
_entry.id   f88f3dbcd7fa586bafa7e8429a5534a7
#
_cell.length_a   1.000
_cell.length_b   1.000
_cell.length_c   1.000
_cell.angle_alpha   90.00
_cell.angle_beta   90.00
_cell.angle_gamma   90.00
#
_symmetry.space_group_name_H-M   'P 1'
#
loop_
_entity.id
_entity.type
_entity.pdbx_description
1 polymer ?
#
loop_
_entity_poly.entity_id
_entity_poly.type
_entity_poly.pdbx_seq_one_letter_code
_entity_poly.pdbx_strand_id
1 'polypeptide(L)'
;MARIAGINIPPLKHAEIGLTSIFGIGRTTAQKICTAVGIAYSKKIKDLTDGDLEKIRDEVNKMTIEGDLRREISMNIKRLMDLGCYRGIRHRRGLPMRGQRTRTNARTRKGPRKGAAALKK
;
A
#
# COMPACT_ATOMS: atom_id res chain seq x y z
N MET A 1 -1.92 17.53 14.29
CA MET A 1 -1.50 16.52 13.31
C MET A 1 -2.71 16.00 12.56
N ALA A 2 -2.63 15.96 11.24
CA ALA A 2 -3.76 15.52 10.43
C ALA A 2 -3.92 14.00 10.49
N ARG A 3 -5.15 13.54 10.61
CA ARG A 3 -5.46 12.11 10.66
C ARG A 3 -6.52 11.79 9.62
N ILE A 4 -6.17 10.91 8.68
CA ILE A 4 -7.05 10.52 7.58
C ILE A 4 -7.09 9.00 7.52
N ALA A 5 -8.29 8.44 7.42
CA ALA A 5 -8.49 6.98 7.38
C ALA A 5 -7.83 6.25 8.56
N GLY A 6 -7.77 6.91 9.71
CA GLY A 6 -7.15 6.35 10.91
C GLY A 6 -5.63 6.44 10.94
N ILE A 7 -5.02 7.07 9.95
CA ILE A 7 -3.56 7.18 9.83
C ILE A 7 -3.13 8.62 10.12
N ASN A 8 -2.13 8.78 10.94
CA ASN A 8 -1.52 10.08 11.20
C ASN A 8 -0.64 10.47 10.03
N ILE A 9 -0.94 11.60 9.41
CA ILE A 9 -0.19 12.08 8.25
C ILE A 9 0.93 12.99 8.72
N PRO A 10 2.17 12.82 8.26
CA PRO A 10 3.28 13.68 8.66
C PRO A 10 3.00 15.14 8.31
N PRO A 11 3.06 16.08 9.26
CA PRO A 11 2.69 17.48 9.00
C PRO A 11 3.72 18.24 8.16
N LEU A 12 4.97 17.80 8.16
CA LEU A 12 6.03 18.50 7.43
C LEU A 12 6.16 18.09 5.97
N LYS A 13 5.42 17.07 5.54
CA LYS A 13 5.46 16.58 4.17
C LYS A 13 4.50 17.38 3.28
N HIS A 14 4.81 17.46 1.99
CA HIS A 14 3.88 18.00 1.01
C HIS A 14 2.62 17.12 0.95
N ALA A 15 1.51 17.70 0.52
CA ALA A 15 0.23 16.98 0.49
C ALA A 15 0.32 15.69 -0.33
N GLU A 16 0.94 15.73 -1.50
CA GLU A 16 1.05 14.54 -2.36
C GLU A 16 1.89 13.44 -1.72
N ILE A 17 2.90 13.81 -0.94
CA ILE A 17 3.77 12.82 -0.29
C ILE A 17 3.15 12.33 1.02
N GLY A 18 2.55 13.26 1.79
CA GLY A 18 1.90 12.89 3.05
C GLY A 18 0.79 11.86 2.85
N LEU A 19 -0.02 12.03 1.81
CA LEU A 19 -1.12 11.11 1.54
C LEU A 19 -0.65 9.70 1.20
N THR A 20 0.58 9.53 0.72
CA THR A 20 1.12 8.19 0.43
C THR A 20 1.35 7.36 1.69
N SER A 21 1.25 7.95 2.88
CA SER A 21 1.31 7.20 4.14
C SER A 21 0.11 6.28 4.32
N ILE A 22 -0.97 6.49 3.57
CA ILE A 22 -2.16 5.67 3.62
C ILE A 22 -1.96 4.47 2.69
N PHE A 23 -2.19 3.26 3.20
CA PHE A 23 -2.07 2.05 2.39
C PHE A 23 -3.10 2.07 1.25
N GLY A 24 -2.64 1.96 0.03
CA GLY A 24 -3.49 2.00 -1.15
C GLY A 24 -3.45 3.32 -1.90
N ILE A 25 -2.76 4.34 -1.36
CA ILE A 25 -2.60 5.62 -2.03
C ILE A 25 -1.13 5.80 -2.37
N GLY A 26 -0.82 5.79 -3.66
CA GLY A 26 0.50 6.10 -4.16
C GLY A 26 0.59 7.56 -4.59
N ARG A 27 1.74 7.96 -5.11
CA ARG A 27 1.96 9.35 -5.50
C ARG A 27 0.96 9.85 -6.55
N THR A 28 0.68 9.04 -7.57
CA THR A 28 -0.26 9.41 -8.63
C THR A 28 -1.68 9.59 -8.08
N THR A 29 -2.11 8.67 -7.21
CA THR A 29 -3.43 8.76 -6.58
C THR A 29 -3.50 9.98 -5.67
N ALA A 30 -2.44 10.27 -4.93
CA ALA A 30 -2.37 11.45 -4.09
C ALA A 30 -2.48 12.73 -4.92
N GLN A 31 -1.82 12.78 -6.07
CA GLN A 31 -1.94 13.92 -6.99
C GLN A 31 -3.36 14.10 -7.50
N LYS A 32 -4.04 13.01 -7.83
CA LYS A 32 -5.43 13.05 -8.26
C LYS A 32 -6.34 13.59 -7.17
N ILE A 33 -6.12 13.18 -5.93
CA ILE A 33 -6.88 13.68 -4.79
C ILE A 33 -6.66 15.17 -4.61
N CYS A 34 -5.42 15.63 -4.67
CA CYS A 34 -5.09 17.05 -4.55
C CYS A 34 -5.75 17.86 -5.66
N THR A 35 -5.75 17.37 -6.88
CA THR A 35 -6.39 18.04 -8.02
C THR A 35 -7.90 18.13 -7.81
N ALA A 36 -8.54 17.07 -7.38
CA ALA A 36 -9.98 17.02 -7.16
C ALA A 36 -10.42 18.00 -6.06
N VAL A 37 -9.59 18.18 -5.05
CA VAL A 37 -9.88 19.06 -3.91
C VAL A 37 -9.43 20.49 -4.18
N GLY A 38 -8.56 20.70 -5.16
CA GLY A 38 -8.05 22.03 -5.50
C GLY A 38 -6.90 22.49 -4.64
N ILE A 39 -6.09 21.55 -4.14
CA ILE A 39 -4.92 21.84 -3.29
C ILE A 39 -3.65 21.69 -4.12
N ALA A 40 -2.70 22.61 -3.93
CA ALA A 40 -1.40 22.50 -4.58
C ALA A 40 -0.62 21.31 -4.04
N TYR A 41 0.07 20.59 -4.92
CA TYR A 41 0.83 19.40 -4.53
C TYR A 41 1.92 19.72 -3.50
N SER A 42 2.53 20.88 -3.61
CA SER A 42 3.63 21.29 -2.74
C SER A 42 3.18 21.89 -1.42
N LYS A 43 1.87 22.03 -1.20
CA LYS A 43 1.36 22.56 0.06
C LYS A 43 1.59 21.55 1.17
N LYS A 44 2.20 21.98 2.27
CA LYS A 44 2.47 21.07 3.38
C LYS A 44 1.21 20.73 4.14
N ILE A 45 1.16 19.53 4.69
CA ILE A 45 -0.02 19.05 5.43
C ILE A 45 -0.39 19.99 6.57
N LYS A 46 0.60 20.54 7.27
CA LYS A 46 0.35 21.45 8.38
C LYS A 46 -0.31 22.77 7.97
N ASP A 47 -0.19 23.14 6.70
CA ASP A 47 -0.75 24.37 6.16
C ASP A 47 -2.18 24.19 5.63
N LEU A 48 -2.71 22.97 5.68
CA LEU A 48 -4.07 22.69 5.24
C LEU A 48 -5.08 23.13 6.29
N THR A 49 -6.18 23.71 5.83
CA THR A 49 -7.29 24.09 6.71
C THR A 49 -8.12 22.86 7.04
N ASP A 50 -8.97 22.96 8.09
CA ASP A 50 -9.88 21.88 8.44
C ASP A 50 -10.83 21.56 7.29
N GLY A 51 -11.28 22.56 6.56
CA GLY A 51 -12.13 22.37 5.36
C GLY A 51 -11.41 21.57 4.28
N ASP A 52 -10.12 21.85 4.07
CA ASP A 52 -9.32 21.10 3.09
C ASP A 52 -9.18 19.63 3.53
N LEU A 53 -8.96 19.41 4.81
CA LEU A 53 -8.84 18.05 5.35
C LEU A 53 -10.15 17.27 5.21
N GLU A 54 -11.29 17.93 5.42
CA GLU A 54 -12.60 17.30 5.24
C GLU A 54 -12.83 16.89 3.79
N LYS A 55 -12.46 17.74 2.84
CA LYS A 55 -12.55 17.42 1.42
C LYS A 55 -11.67 16.23 1.05
N ILE A 56 -10.46 16.20 1.60
CA ILE A 56 -9.54 15.08 1.36
C ILE A 56 -10.13 13.80 1.94
N ARG A 57 -10.68 13.85 3.14
CA ARG A 57 -11.32 12.68 3.76
C ARG A 57 -12.47 12.16 2.91
N ASP A 58 -13.30 13.05 2.37
CA ASP A 58 -14.41 12.66 1.50
C ASP A 58 -13.90 11.95 0.23
N GLU A 59 -12.84 12.47 -0.40
CA GLU A 59 -12.26 11.83 -1.57
C GLU A 59 -11.65 10.47 -1.23
N VAL A 60 -10.96 10.37 -0.12
CA VAL A 60 -10.33 9.13 0.34
C VAL A 60 -11.37 8.05 0.66
N ASN A 61 -12.51 8.46 1.23
CA ASN A 61 -13.58 7.53 1.58
C ASN A 61 -14.23 6.87 0.37
N LYS A 62 -14.06 7.44 -0.82
CA LYS A 62 -14.58 6.85 -2.07
C LYS A 62 -13.70 5.72 -2.58
N MET A 63 -12.53 5.53 -2.00
CA MET A 63 -11.54 4.55 -2.45
C MET A 63 -11.48 3.36 -1.51
N THR A 64 -11.10 2.20 -2.06
CA THR A 64 -10.79 1.04 -1.25
C THR A 64 -9.35 1.18 -0.77
N ILE A 65 -9.17 1.42 0.53
CA ILE A 65 -7.86 1.68 1.12
C ILE A 65 -7.73 0.95 2.46
N GLU A 66 -6.51 0.94 3.00
CA GLU A 66 -6.18 0.43 4.33
C GLU A 66 -6.74 -0.97 4.59
N GLY A 67 -7.48 -1.16 5.67
CA GLY A 67 -8.00 -2.46 6.04
C GLY A 67 -8.89 -3.11 5.00
N ASP A 68 -9.72 -2.32 4.32
CA ASP A 68 -10.58 -2.81 3.25
C ASP A 68 -9.78 -3.30 2.07
N LEU A 69 -8.74 -2.58 1.69
CA LEU A 69 -7.84 -2.99 0.61
C LEU A 69 -7.07 -4.24 0.99
N ARG A 70 -6.55 -4.31 2.21
CA ARG A 70 -5.85 -5.50 2.70
C ARG A 70 -6.75 -6.72 2.66
N ARG A 71 -8.00 -6.56 3.07
CA ARG A 71 -8.99 -7.64 3.03
C ARG A 71 -9.26 -8.08 1.60
N GLU A 72 -9.41 -7.14 0.68
CA GLU A 72 -9.64 -7.43 -0.73
C GLU A 72 -8.47 -8.20 -1.33
N ILE A 73 -7.25 -7.79 -1.05
CA ILE A 73 -6.04 -8.47 -1.53
C ILE A 73 -5.99 -9.90 -0.98
N SER A 74 -6.26 -10.07 0.32
CA SER A 74 -6.27 -11.38 0.96
C SER A 74 -7.33 -12.30 0.36
N MET A 75 -8.51 -11.76 0.09
CA MET A 75 -9.60 -12.51 -0.52
C MET A 75 -9.27 -12.93 -1.95
N ASN A 76 -8.63 -12.05 -2.71
CA ASN A 76 -8.22 -12.35 -4.08
C ASN A 76 -7.19 -13.48 -4.10
N ILE A 77 -6.23 -13.44 -3.20
CA ILE A 77 -5.22 -14.50 -3.07
C ILE A 77 -5.88 -15.82 -2.66
N LYS A 78 -6.78 -15.77 -1.68
CA LYS A 78 -7.51 -16.94 -1.22
C LYS A 78 -8.32 -17.58 -2.35
N ARG A 79 -8.96 -16.74 -3.17
CA ARG A 79 -9.72 -17.22 -4.32
C ARG A 79 -8.82 -18.00 -5.29
N LEU A 80 -7.62 -17.49 -5.56
CA LEU A 80 -6.66 -18.18 -6.42
C LEU A 80 -6.24 -19.53 -5.82
N MET A 81 -6.02 -19.56 -4.51
CA MET A 81 -5.68 -20.80 -3.82
C MET A 81 -6.83 -21.82 -3.88
N ASP A 82 -8.05 -21.36 -3.68
CA ASP A 82 -9.24 -22.23 -3.70
C ASP A 82 -9.48 -22.79 -5.09
N LEU A 83 -9.19 -22.02 -6.15
CA LEU A 83 -9.30 -22.48 -7.52
C LEU A 83 -8.27 -23.55 -7.88
N GLY A 84 -7.18 -23.63 -7.13
CA GLY A 84 -6.12 -24.58 -7.41
C GLY A 84 -5.30 -24.28 -8.65
N CYS A 85 -5.38 -23.05 -9.18
CA CYS A 85 -4.60 -22.66 -10.34
C CYS A 85 -3.12 -22.54 -9.99
N TYR A 86 -2.26 -22.41 -11.02
CA TYR A 86 -0.81 -22.31 -10.81
C TYR A 86 -0.47 -21.14 -9.89
N ARG A 87 -1.07 -19.96 -10.12
CA ARG A 87 -0.82 -18.79 -9.30
C ARG A 87 -1.18 -19.03 -7.83
N GLY A 88 -2.32 -19.70 -7.59
CA GLY A 88 -2.74 -20.04 -6.25
C GLY A 88 -1.80 -21.02 -5.55
N ILE A 89 -1.27 -21.99 -6.28
CA ILE A 89 -0.30 -22.94 -5.75
C ILE A 89 0.98 -22.20 -5.35
N ARG A 90 1.41 -21.26 -6.17
CA ARG A 90 2.61 -20.45 -5.86
C ARG A 90 2.41 -19.61 -4.60
N HIS A 91 1.21 -19.03 -4.41
CA HIS A 91 0.88 -18.31 -3.19
C HIS A 91 0.89 -19.23 -1.97
N ARG A 92 0.33 -20.42 -2.11
CA ARG A 92 0.26 -21.39 -1.02
C ARG A 92 1.65 -21.79 -0.55
N ARG A 93 2.59 -21.93 -1.48
CA ARG A 93 3.97 -22.32 -1.18
C ARG A 93 4.88 -21.14 -0.85
N GLY A 94 4.37 -19.92 -0.93
CA GLY A 94 5.16 -18.73 -0.69
C GLY A 94 6.26 -18.49 -1.73
N LEU A 95 6.02 -18.90 -2.97
CA LEU A 95 6.98 -18.79 -4.05
C LEU A 95 6.57 -17.69 -5.04
N PRO A 96 7.53 -17.13 -5.82
CA PRO A 96 7.19 -16.18 -6.87
C PRO A 96 6.22 -16.78 -7.88
N MET A 97 5.25 -15.99 -8.31
CA MET A 97 4.19 -16.48 -9.21
C MET A 97 4.32 -15.96 -10.63
N ARG A 98 5.29 -15.10 -10.91
CA ARG A 98 5.45 -14.48 -12.24
C ARG A 98 6.67 -15.01 -13.01
N GLY A 99 6.97 -16.28 -12.85
CA GLY A 99 8.04 -16.93 -13.59
C GLY A 99 9.44 -16.55 -13.15
N GLN A 100 9.58 -15.96 -11.98
CA GLN A 100 10.88 -15.58 -11.48
C GLN A 100 11.69 -16.81 -11.03
N ARG A 101 13.00 -16.65 -11.12
CA ARG A 101 13.92 -17.70 -10.71
C ARG A 101 13.85 -17.92 -9.19
N THR A 102 13.82 -19.17 -8.77
CA THR A 102 13.76 -19.50 -7.35
C THR A 102 15.06 -20.08 -6.80
N ARG A 103 15.94 -20.52 -7.70
CA ARG A 103 17.18 -21.20 -7.31
C ARG A 103 18.16 -20.30 -6.59
N THR A 104 18.22 -19.03 -6.93
CA THR A 104 19.20 -18.09 -6.39
C THR A 104 18.58 -17.05 -5.47
N ASN A 105 17.66 -16.28 -5.95
CA ASN A 105 17.07 -15.16 -5.22
C ASN A 105 15.63 -15.43 -4.80
N ALA A 106 14.69 -14.56 -5.14
CA ALA A 106 13.29 -14.66 -4.75
C ALA A 106 13.07 -14.36 -3.27
N ARG A 107 13.90 -13.47 -2.72
CA ARG A 107 13.86 -13.17 -1.29
C ARG A 107 12.61 -12.41 -0.86
N THR A 108 12.03 -11.62 -1.76
CA THR A 108 10.80 -10.86 -1.43
C THR A 108 9.67 -11.79 -1.01
N ARG A 109 9.51 -12.93 -1.70
CA ARG A 109 8.47 -13.91 -1.37
C ARG A 109 8.91 -14.88 -0.30
N LYS A 110 10.16 -15.35 -0.37
CA LYS A 110 10.69 -16.33 0.58
C LYS A 110 11.08 -15.71 1.91
N GLY A 111 11.30 -14.40 1.93
CA GLY A 111 11.80 -13.71 3.11
C GLY A 111 13.31 -13.81 3.23
N PRO A 112 13.87 -13.24 4.29
CA PRO A 112 15.32 -13.31 4.53
C PRO A 112 15.79 -14.75 4.62
N ARG A 113 17.05 -14.98 4.29
CA ARG A 113 17.64 -16.32 4.37
C ARG A 113 17.77 -16.75 5.83
N LYS A 114 16.88 -17.57 6.26
CA LYS A 114 17.00 -18.16 7.60
C LYS A 114 18.26 -18.98 7.71
N GLY A 115 18.50 -19.74 6.66
CA GLY A 115 19.64 -20.63 6.67
C GLY A 115 20.97 -19.93 6.55
N ALA A 116 20.99 -18.68 6.08
CA ALA A 116 22.24 -17.96 5.93
C ALA A 116 22.98 -17.88 7.25
N ALA A 117 22.28 -17.55 8.32
CA ALA A 117 22.86 -17.52 9.65
C ALA A 117 23.19 -18.94 10.12
N ALA A 118 22.26 -19.85 9.92
CA ALA A 118 22.49 -21.24 10.31
C ALA A 118 23.51 -21.93 9.43
N LEU A 119 23.62 -21.51 8.18
CA LEU A 119 24.55 -22.09 7.24
C LEU A 119 25.97 -21.57 7.38
N LYS A 120 26.11 -20.56 8.15
CA LYS A 120 27.43 -20.05 8.46
C LYS A 120 28.15 -21.00 9.35
N LYS A 121 28.50 -22.04 8.86
CA LYS A 121 29.12 -23.06 9.63
C LYS A 121 30.55 -23.21 9.26
#